data_f76912314e8ba885be205bb43284ce85
#
_entry.id   f76912314e8ba885be205bb43284ce85
#
_cell.length_a   1.000
_cell.length_b   1.000
_cell.length_c   1.000
_cell.angle_alpha   90.00
_cell.angle_beta   90.00
_cell.angle_gamma   90.00
#
_symmetry.space_group_name_H-M   'P 1'
#
loop_
_entity.id
_entity.type
_entity.pdbx_description
1 polymer ?
#
loop_
_entity_poly.entity_id
_entity_poly.type
_entity_poly.pdbx_seq_one_letter_code
_entity_poly.pdbx_strand_id
1 'polypeptide(L)'
;MFDVAYLISEETAVDNIGNEIKKQSENEVFIEVASVSQNEFYKSAQSGLRPEYKFTLFSADYGGQEKIRYNDAVYYIYRTYEKDEKTELYVTKKAVV
;
A
#
# COMPACT_ATOMS: atom_id res chain seq x y z
N MET A 1 8.70 -10.23 -13.69
CA MET A 1 7.94 -9.21 -14.46
C MET A 1 7.48 -8.12 -13.51
N PHE A 2 7.66 -6.88 -13.91
CA PHE A 2 7.26 -5.74 -13.07
C PHE A 2 5.96 -5.16 -13.60
N ASP A 3 5.06 -4.85 -12.68
CA ASP A 3 3.84 -4.11 -12.96
C ASP A 3 3.97 -2.70 -12.41
N VAL A 4 3.14 -1.79 -12.91
CA VAL A 4 3.11 -0.41 -12.46
C VAL A 4 1.97 -0.23 -11.45
N ALA A 5 2.29 0.43 -10.35
CA ALA A 5 1.30 0.82 -9.35
C ALA A 5 1.58 2.25 -8.89
N TYR A 6 0.67 2.81 -8.12
CA TYR A 6 0.77 4.19 -7.66
C TYR A 6 0.59 4.23 -6.15
N LEU A 7 1.65 4.62 -5.44
CA LEU A 7 1.57 4.84 -3.99
C LEU A 7 0.82 6.14 -3.74
N ILE A 8 -0.20 6.08 -2.91
CA ILE A 8 -1.08 7.21 -2.63
C ILE A 8 -0.65 7.86 -1.32
N SER A 9 -0.27 9.15 -1.41
CA SER A 9 0.07 9.95 -0.24
C SER A 9 -1.03 10.97 0.02
N GLU A 10 -1.39 11.16 1.28
CA GLU A 10 -2.35 12.17 1.69
C GLU A 10 -1.64 13.20 2.56
N GLU A 11 -1.84 14.48 2.23
CA GLU A 11 -1.30 15.59 2.98
C GLU A 11 -2.41 16.52 3.40
N THR A 12 -2.31 17.06 4.63
CA THR A 12 -3.22 18.09 5.11
C THR A 12 -2.51 19.44 4.99
N ALA A 13 -3.13 20.35 4.25
CA ALA A 13 -2.64 21.71 4.11
C ALA A 13 -3.68 22.69 4.65
N VAL A 14 -3.25 23.87 5.06
CA VAL A 14 -4.14 24.95 5.51
C VAL A 14 -4.19 26.00 4.41
N ASP A 15 -5.38 26.38 3.98
CA ASP A 15 -5.55 27.41 2.97
C ASP A 15 -5.38 28.82 3.59
N ASN A 16 -5.55 29.86 2.74
CA ASN A 16 -5.34 31.25 3.16
C ASN A 16 -6.38 31.76 4.19
N ILE A 17 -7.46 31.05 4.38
CA ILE A 17 -8.53 31.41 5.33
C ILE A 17 -8.61 30.43 6.50
N GLY A 18 -7.63 29.56 6.66
CA GLY A 18 -7.52 28.67 7.79
C GLY A 18 -8.26 27.34 7.68
N ASN A 19 -8.83 27.03 6.54
CA ASN A 19 -9.50 25.73 6.32
C ASN A 19 -8.48 24.64 6.03
N GLU A 20 -8.72 23.46 6.59
CA GLU A 20 -7.92 22.28 6.26
C GLU A 20 -8.31 21.75 4.88
N ILE A 21 -7.30 21.54 4.05
CA ILE A 21 -7.47 20.94 2.73
C ILE A 21 -6.68 19.66 2.70
N LYS A 22 -7.33 18.57 2.32
CA LYS A 22 -6.64 17.30 2.09
C LYS A 22 -6.22 17.21 0.64
N LYS A 23 -4.91 17.01 0.43
CA LYS A 23 -4.35 16.79 -0.90
C LYS A 23 -3.87 15.36 -1.03
N GLN A 24 -4.24 14.72 -2.12
CA GLN A 24 -3.74 13.42 -2.49
C GLN A 24 -2.71 13.55 -3.59
N SER A 25 -1.63 12.81 -3.48
CA SER A 25 -0.65 12.68 -4.56
C SER A 25 -0.38 11.20 -4.81
N GLU A 26 -0.02 10.88 -6.05
CA GLU A 26 0.29 9.52 -6.45
C GLU A 26 1.71 9.47 -6.99
N ASN A 27 2.48 8.48 -6.54
CA ASN A 27 3.82 8.21 -7.04
C ASN A 27 3.83 6.90 -7.79
N GLU A 28 4.24 6.94 -9.06
CA GLU A 28 4.38 5.73 -9.85
C GLU A 28 5.56 4.90 -9.35
N VAL A 29 5.32 3.61 -9.14
CA VAL A 29 6.36 2.67 -8.74
C VAL A 29 6.23 1.39 -9.53
N PHE A 30 7.35 0.68 -9.66
CA PHE A 30 7.36 -0.66 -10.26
C PHE A 30 7.30 -1.69 -9.15
N ILE A 31 6.39 -2.65 -9.30
CA ILE A 31 6.16 -3.68 -8.29
C ILE A 31 6.19 -5.06 -8.92
N GLU A 32 6.53 -6.05 -8.10
CA GLU A 32 6.29 -7.46 -8.41
C GLU A 32 5.04 -7.89 -7.66
N VAL A 33 4.09 -8.52 -8.35
CA VAL A 33 2.83 -8.94 -7.78
C VAL A 33 2.86 -10.43 -7.52
N ALA A 34 2.50 -10.83 -6.31
CA ALA A 34 2.40 -12.22 -5.94
C ALA A 34 1.20 -12.46 -5.05
N SER A 35 0.75 -13.70 -4.99
CA SER A 35 -0.25 -14.12 -4.02
C SER A 35 0.39 -14.21 -2.64
N VAL A 36 -0.41 -13.98 -1.60
CA VAL A 36 0.08 -14.21 -0.23
C VAL A 36 0.19 -15.71 0.03
N SER A 37 1.10 -16.10 0.94
CA SER A 37 1.22 -17.49 1.36
C SER A 37 -0.01 -17.91 2.17
N GLN A 38 -0.26 -19.21 2.24
CA GLN A 38 -1.33 -19.74 3.09
C GLN A 38 -1.16 -19.33 4.55
N ASN A 39 0.09 -19.33 5.02
CA ASN A 39 0.39 -18.97 6.40
C ASN A 39 0.02 -17.52 6.67
N GLU A 40 0.37 -16.62 5.78
CA GLU A 40 0.00 -15.21 5.89
C GLU A 40 -1.50 -15.02 5.83
N PHE A 41 -2.16 -15.75 4.94
CA PHE A 41 -3.61 -15.68 4.80
C PHE A 41 -4.31 -16.09 6.10
N TYR A 42 -3.90 -17.22 6.71
CA TYR A 42 -4.52 -17.68 7.95
C TYR A 42 -4.27 -16.72 9.12
N LYS A 43 -3.05 -16.22 9.25
CA LYS A 43 -2.73 -15.27 10.32
C LYS A 43 -3.56 -13.99 10.19
N SER A 44 -3.68 -13.47 8.99
CA SER A 44 -4.44 -12.24 8.76
C SER A 44 -5.93 -12.45 8.92
N ALA A 45 -6.45 -13.62 8.53
CA ALA A 45 -7.86 -13.95 8.68
C ALA A 45 -8.30 -13.97 10.14
N GLN A 46 -7.41 -14.33 11.07
CA GLN A 46 -7.71 -14.29 12.50
C GLN A 46 -7.98 -12.88 13.00
N SER A 47 -7.45 -11.88 12.32
CA SER A 47 -7.68 -10.46 12.62
C SER A 47 -8.77 -9.86 11.75
N GLY A 48 -9.52 -10.66 11.00
CA GLY A 48 -10.57 -10.19 10.12
C GLY A 48 -10.10 -9.62 8.79
N LEU A 49 -8.83 -9.76 8.47
CA LEU A 49 -8.26 -9.25 7.24
C LEU A 49 -8.38 -10.28 6.12
N ARG A 50 -8.53 -9.80 4.89
CA ARG A 50 -8.51 -10.65 3.70
C ARG A 50 -7.40 -10.17 2.77
N PRO A 51 -6.20 -10.74 2.87
CA PRO A 51 -5.10 -10.35 1.99
C PRO A 51 -5.44 -10.65 0.54
N GLU A 52 -5.16 -9.69 -0.33
CA GLU A 52 -5.37 -9.87 -1.78
C GLU A 52 -4.05 -10.18 -2.48
N TYR A 53 -3.01 -9.39 -2.21
CA TYR A 53 -1.73 -9.52 -2.89
C TYR A 53 -0.58 -9.21 -1.93
N LYS A 54 0.59 -9.65 -2.35
CA LYS A 54 1.87 -9.18 -1.84
C LYS A 54 2.56 -8.43 -2.97
N PHE A 55 2.82 -7.13 -2.76
CA PHE A 55 3.55 -6.30 -3.71
C PHE A 55 4.98 -6.12 -3.20
N THR A 56 5.96 -6.35 -4.06
CA THR A 56 7.36 -6.14 -3.71
C THR A 56 7.91 -5.00 -4.55
N LEU A 57 8.54 -4.03 -3.89
CA LEU A 57 9.16 -2.90 -4.56
C LEU A 57 10.51 -2.60 -3.91
N PHE A 58 11.30 -1.72 -4.53
CA PHE A 58 12.52 -1.25 -3.91
C PHE A 58 12.18 -0.39 -2.69
N SER A 59 12.90 -0.61 -1.59
CA SER A 59 12.65 0.11 -0.34
C SER A 59 12.81 1.63 -0.50
N ALA A 60 13.70 2.05 -1.39
CA ALA A 60 13.90 3.48 -1.67
C ALA A 60 12.65 4.15 -2.25
N ASP A 61 11.76 3.38 -2.88
CA ASP A 61 10.54 3.91 -3.52
C ASP A 61 9.35 3.96 -2.55
N TYR A 62 9.48 3.38 -1.37
CA TYR A 62 8.40 3.33 -0.39
C TYR A 62 8.64 4.33 0.74
N GLY A 63 7.70 5.22 0.97
CA GLY A 63 7.81 6.27 1.99
C GLY A 63 6.78 6.16 3.13
N GLY A 64 6.27 4.95 3.39
CA GLY A 64 5.32 4.75 4.49
C GLY A 64 3.87 5.01 4.13
N GLN A 65 3.54 5.09 2.85
CA GLN A 65 2.17 5.29 2.40
C GLN A 65 1.27 4.13 2.87
N GLU A 66 0.01 4.44 3.13
CA GLU A 66 -0.97 3.46 3.62
C GLU A 66 -1.83 2.86 2.52
N LYS A 67 -1.81 3.46 1.33
CA LYS A 67 -2.64 3.03 0.20
C LYS A 67 -1.81 2.91 -1.07
N ILE A 68 -2.24 1.99 -1.93
CA ILE A 68 -1.62 1.80 -3.23
C ILE A 68 -2.72 1.50 -4.25
N ARG A 69 -2.65 2.18 -5.41
CA ARG A 69 -3.57 1.90 -6.51
C ARG A 69 -2.88 0.99 -7.51
N TYR A 70 -3.52 -0.11 -7.81
CA TYR A 70 -3.04 -1.10 -8.76
C TYR A 70 -4.21 -1.58 -9.61
N ASN A 71 -4.05 -1.54 -10.93
CA ASN A 71 -5.04 -2.07 -11.86
C ASN A 71 -6.44 -1.44 -11.66
N ASP A 72 -6.48 -0.12 -11.46
CA ASP A 72 -7.68 0.68 -11.22
C ASP A 72 -8.42 0.38 -9.91
N ALA A 73 -7.79 -0.33 -9.00
CA ALA A 73 -8.34 -0.60 -7.67
C ALA A 73 -7.41 -0.05 -6.60
N VAL A 74 -7.99 0.49 -5.54
CA VAL A 74 -7.24 0.97 -4.38
C VAL A 74 -7.18 -0.13 -3.33
N TYR A 75 -5.96 -0.39 -2.88
CA TYR A 75 -5.69 -1.37 -1.83
C TYR A 75 -5.12 -0.66 -0.61
N TYR A 76 -5.39 -1.22 0.56
CA TYR A 76 -4.88 -0.71 1.82
C TYR A 76 -3.73 -1.59 2.29
N ILE A 77 -2.61 -0.96 2.64
CA ILE A 77 -1.41 -1.67 3.10
C ILE A 77 -1.56 -1.90 4.60
N TYR A 78 -1.70 -3.17 5.02
CA TYR A 78 -1.90 -3.49 6.43
C TYR A 78 -0.62 -3.98 7.10
N ARG A 79 0.38 -4.40 6.34
CA ARG A 79 1.66 -4.85 6.89
C ARG A 79 2.75 -4.66 5.85
N THR A 80 3.95 -4.35 6.32
CA THR A 80 5.14 -4.27 5.47
C THR A 80 6.23 -5.15 6.04
N TYR A 81 7.10 -5.62 5.17
CA TYR A 81 8.28 -6.39 5.56
C TYR A 81 9.44 -5.94 4.68
N GLU A 82 10.46 -5.39 5.31
CA GLU A 82 11.65 -4.93 4.59
C GLU A 82 12.77 -5.95 4.76
N LYS A 83 13.37 -6.35 3.64
CA LYS A 83 14.50 -7.24 3.64
C LYS A 83 15.46 -6.80 2.54
N ASP A 84 16.70 -6.52 2.91
CA ASP A 84 17.73 -6.01 2.02
C ASP A 84 17.27 -4.67 1.40
N GLU A 85 17.23 -4.56 0.09
CA GLU A 85 16.82 -3.33 -0.60
C GLU A 85 15.38 -3.37 -1.06
N LYS A 86 14.61 -4.39 -0.65
CA LYS A 86 13.23 -4.57 -1.08
C LYS A 86 12.27 -4.55 0.10
N THR A 87 11.08 -4.04 -0.15
CA THR A 87 9.98 -4.01 0.83
C THR A 87 8.78 -4.75 0.24
N GLU A 88 8.22 -5.65 1.05
CA GLU A 88 6.98 -6.34 0.72
C GLU A 88 5.81 -5.62 1.37
N LEU A 89 4.79 -5.34 0.56
CA LEU A 89 3.56 -4.70 1.02
C LEU A 89 2.44 -5.73 0.97
N TYR A 90 1.84 -5.99 2.13
CA TYR A 90 0.69 -6.88 2.22
C TYR A 90 -0.57 -6.03 2.20
N VAL A 91 -1.44 -6.27 1.22
CA VAL A 91 -2.54 -5.37 0.93
C VAL A 91 -3.89 -6.08 0.94
N THR A 92 -4.93 -5.31 1.26
CA THR A 92 -6.31 -5.76 1.28
C THR A 92 -7.19 -4.72 0.61
N LYS A 93 -8.35 -5.14 0.09
CA LYS A 93 -9.30 -4.20 -0.52
C LYS A 93 -10.10 -3.40 0.48
N LYS A 94 -10.22 -3.88 1.73
CA LYS A 94 -10.99 -3.19 2.76
C LYS A 94 -10.08 -2.39 3.66
N ALA A 95 -10.52 -1.19 4.03
CA ALA A 95 -9.78 -0.38 4.99
C ALA A 95 -9.63 -1.15 6.31
N VAL A 96 -8.43 -1.06 6.89
CA VAL A 96 -8.16 -1.61 8.22
C VAL A 96 -8.68 -0.58 9.22
N VAL A 97 -9.60 -1.03 10.06
CA VAL A 97 -10.20 -0.18 11.07
C VAL A 97 -9.52 -0.40 12.41
#